data_0d0ca17893d4812a35199e5c43e0648c
#
_entry.id   0d0ca17893d4812a35199e5c43e0648c
#
_cell.length_a   1.000
_cell.length_b   1.000
_cell.length_c   1.000
_cell.angle_alpha   90.00
_cell.angle_beta   90.00
_cell.angle_gamma   90.00
#
_symmetry.space_group_name_H-M   'P 1'
#
loop_
_entity.id
_entity.type
_entity.pdbx_description
1 polymer ?
#
loop_
_entity_poly.entity_id
_entity_poly.type
_entity_poly.pdbx_seq_one_letter_code
_entity_poly.pdbx_strand_id
1 'polypeptide(L)'
;MKKILLFAISSLFFLACGGDDDPVVPQEPVPSPTPLSSLTLESQSIQNGTEVDAATTTQLLLTYNMDVSIAANADIALNGSRLTAKSNGHSVEIPLTLQDGSNYTLRIPKGAVTARSDASMKAPAFTLSFKTTAKETTPSGPSNPNISPTPLTATTESAKRLYSYFLEQYGKKTISSVMANVNWNNDCAEKIYKLTGKYPAMNCYDFIHICSSAPDSWINYENTKPVTDWVYAGGLVQLMWHFNVPKSEGSTDYAFYTEGNNFKPSRALTDGTWEHKWFYDQMDKVVNILLKLQEAGIAATWRPFHEAAGNATYKQQAAWTTSWFWWGIEGAEVYKRLWHAMYDYFQQKGVHNLIWVWTTQNYNGNSNHYNADADW
;
A
#
# COMPACT_ATOMS: atom_id res chain seq x y z
N MET A 1 24.20 42.39 7.05
CA MET A 1 25.61 42.53 7.48
C MET A 1 26.09 41.18 7.99
N LYS A 2 26.89 40.52 7.18
CA LYS A 2 27.50 39.18 7.43
C LYS A 2 28.72 39.35 8.32
N LYS A 3 28.86 38.57 9.38
CA LYS A 3 30.13 38.41 10.07
C LYS A 3 30.55 36.94 9.92
N ILE A 4 31.57 36.74 9.11
CA ILE A 4 32.34 35.51 8.96
C ILE A 4 33.47 35.59 9.99
N LEU A 5 33.58 34.59 10.82
CA LEU A 5 34.71 34.45 11.78
C LEU A 5 35.66 33.38 11.22
N LEU A 6 36.79 33.81 10.72
CA LEU A 6 37.92 32.99 10.30
C LEU A 6 38.80 32.71 11.52
N PHE A 7 39.07 31.44 11.84
CA PHE A 7 40.13 31.07 12.75
C PHE A 7 41.37 30.65 11.93
N ALA A 8 42.41 31.47 12.03
CA ALA A 8 43.72 31.16 11.49
C ALA A 8 44.53 30.39 12.54
N ILE A 9 44.99 29.20 12.18
CA ILE A 9 45.99 28.44 12.98
C ILE A 9 47.36 28.83 12.48
N SER A 10 48.12 29.49 13.34
CA SER A 10 49.51 29.87 13.11
C SER A 10 50.44 28.77 13.57
N SER A 11 51.19 28.16 12.66
CA SER A 11 52.25 27.19 13.01
C SER A 11 53.54 27.97 13.27
N LEU A 12 54.04 27.87 14.49
CA LEU A 12 55.39 28.31 14.85
C LEU A 12 56.31 27.11 14.88
N PHE A 13 57.28 27.09 13.99
CA PHE A 13 58.47 26.25 14.08
C PHE A 13 59.52 26.91 15.00
N PHE A 14 59.97 26.24 16.02
CA PHE A 14 61.22 26.56 16.71
C PHE A 14 62.19 25.40 16.53
N LEU A 15 63.29 25.65 15.84
CA LEU A 15 64.50 24.88 15.95
C LEU A 15 65.29 25.40 17.15
N ALA A 16 65.64 24.52 18.08
CA ALA A 16 66.76 24.77 19.01
C ALA A 16 67.49 23.45 19.22
N CYS A 17 68.77 23.44 18.81
CA CYS A 17 69.76 22.45 19.23
C CYS A 17 70.28 22.82 20.66
N GLY A 18 70.41 21.82 21.51
CA GLY A 18 71.06 21.93 22.78
C GLY A 18 70.85 20.66 23.56
N GLY A 19 71.90 19.82 23.68
CA GLY A 19 71.84 18.60 24.49
C GLY A 19 71.90 18.95 25.96
N ASP A 20 71.20 18.15 26.74
CA ASP A 20 71.57 17.80 28.12
C ASP A 20 70.75 16.57 28.55
N ASP A 21 71.34 15.65 29.24
CA ASP A 21 70.77 14.39 29.72
C ASP A 21 69.75 14.65 30.82
N ASP A 22 68.43 14.67 30.42
CA ASP A 22 67.36 14.56 31.39
C ASP A 22 66.98 13.10 31.64
N PRO A 23 66.68 12.69 32.89
CA PRO A 23 66.30 11.33 33.20
C PRO A 23 64.98 10.96 32.54
N VAL A 24 64.99 9.83 31.78
CA VAL A 24 63.78 9.23 31.16
C VAL A 24 62.78 8.90 32.27
N VAL A 25 61.76 9.71 32.39
CA VAL A 25 60.61 9.36 33.21
C VAL A 25 59.85 8.21 32.49
N PRO A 26 59.66 7.07 33.18
CA PRO A 26 58.86 5.99 32.59
C PRO A 26 57.48 6.50 32.27
N GLN A 27 57.09 6.51 30.99
CA GLN A 27 55.68 6.70 30.60
C GLN A 27 54.89 5.54 31.17
N GLU A 28 53.92 5.86 32.04
CA GLU A 28 52.91 4.88 32.43
C GLU A 28 52.25 4.32 31.17
N PRO A 29 52.04 3.00 31.10
CA PRO A 29 51.38 2.39 29.95
C PRO A 29 49.97 3.00 29.82
N VAL A 30 49.68 3.61 28.66
CA VAL A 30 48.33 4.06 28.32
C VAL A 30 47.41 2.86 28.51
N PRO A 31 46.39 2.95 29.36
CA PRO A 31 45.48 1.84 29.60
C PRO A 31 44.85 1.41 28.28
N SER A 32 45.05 0.14 27.91
CA SER A 32 44.40 -0.45 26.77
C SER A 32 42.87 -0.23 26.92
N PRO A 33 42.15 0.22 25.87
CA PRO A 33 40.72 0.39 25.96
C PRO A 33 40.09 -0.94 26.38
N THR A 34 39.25 -0.88 27.41
CA THR A 34 38.50 -2.05 27.89
C THR A 34 37.65 -2.59 26.73
N PRO A 35 37.78 -3.89 26.40
CA PRO A 35 36.95 -4.46 25.34
C PRO A 35 35.46 -4.21 25.59
N LEU A 36 34.73 -3.70 24.60
CA LEU A 36 33.30 -3.50 24.71
C LEU A 36 32.62 -4.86 24.90
N SER A 37 31.80 -4.98 25.93
CA SER A 37 31.20 -6.26 26.33
C SER A 37 29.87 -6.56 25.57
N SER A 38 29.31 -5.59 24.83
CA SER A 38 28.06 -5.72 24.11
C SER A 38 27.97 -4.78 22.90
N LEU A 39 27.24 -5.23 21.87
CA LEU A 39 26.94 -4.44 20.70
C LEU A 39 25.66 -3.61 20.98
N THR A 40 25.78 -2.29 20.97
CA THR A 40 24.69 -1.36 21.26
C THR A 40 24.54 -0.31 20.17
N LEU A 41 23.28 0.07 19.88
CA LEU A 41 22.97 1.19 19.01
C LEU A 41 23.20 2.50 19.76
N GLU A 42 24.00 3.39 19.21
CA GLU A 42 24.32 4.70 19.80
C GLU A 42 23.47 5.83 19.23
N SER A 43 23.21 5.78 17.93
CA SER A 43 22.42 6.81 17.27
C SER A 43 21.70 6.30 16.02
N GLN A 44 20.68 7.08 15.61
CA GLN A 44 19.89 6.84 14.42
C GLN A 44 19.52 8.16 13.75
N SER A 45 19.53 8.22 12.43
CA SER A 45 19.25 9.45 11.68
C SER A 45 17.77 9.86 11.66
N ILE A 46 16.87 8.91 11.88
CA ILE A 46 15.43 9.15 12.00
C ILE A 46 15.01 8.76 13.43
N GLN A 47 14.37 9.66 14.15
CA GLN A 47 13.90 9.40 15.51
C GLN A 47 12.51 8.74 15.50
N ASN A 48 12.25 7.93 16.53
CA ASN A 48 10.93 7.27 16.66
C ASN A 48 9.80 8.29 16.80
N GLY A 49 8.73 8.11 16.04
CA GLY A 49 7.56 8.99 16.06
C GLY A 49 7.73 10.31 15.30
N THR A 50 8.86 10.55 14.63
CA THR A 50 9.09 11.81 13.89
C THR A 50 8.43 11.81 12.52
N GLU A 51 8.31 13.01 11.97
CA GLU A 51 7.88 13.27 10.60
C GLU A 51 9.11 13.68 9.78
N VAL A 52 9.29 13.05 8.59
CA VAL A 52 10.39 13.30 7.68
C VAL A 52 9.89 13.62 6.27
N ASP A 53 10.68 14.32 5.48
CA ASP A 53 10.37 14.59 4.09
C ASP A 53 10.75 13.38 3.21
N ALA A 54 9.78 12.85 2.46
CA ALA A 54 9.96 11.64 1.65
C ALA A 54 10.97 11.83 0.50
N ALA A 55 11.06 13.04 -0.07
CA ALA A 55 11.92 13.32 -1.20
C ALA A 55 13.40 13.46 -0.80
N THR A 56 13.66 13.90 0.43
CA THR A 56 15.02 14.11 0.95
C THR A 56 15.52 12.98 1.82
N THR A 57 14.62 12.15 2.38
CA THR A 57 14.96 11.02 3.25
C THR A 57 15.12 9.74 2.44
N THR A 58 16.28 9.56 1.83
CA THR A 58 16.58 8.42 0.94
C THR A 58 17.27 7.24 1.63
N GLN A 59 17.66 7.40 2.90
CA GLN A 59 18.26 6.36 3.70
C GLN A 59 18.08 6.57 5.21
N LEU A 60 18.11 5.49 5.96
CA LEU A 60 18.29 5.50 7.41
C LEU A 60 19.72 5.08 7.74
N LEU A 61 20.38 5.84 8.62
CA LEU A 61 21.68 5.53 9.17
C LEU A 61 21.52 5.13 10.65
N LEU A 62 22.06 3.98 11.01
CA LEU A 62 22.16 3.50 12.39
C LEU A 62 23.64 3.42 12.76
N THR A 63 24.05 4.01 13.87
CA THR A 63 25.45 3.97 14.33
C THR A 63 25.56 3.16 15.62
N TYR A 64 26.49 2.22 15.64
CA TYR A 64 26.77 1.33 16.75
C TYR A 64 28.07 1.69 17.43
N ASN A 65 28.30 1.17 18.65
CA ASN A 65 29.49 1.40 19.48
C ASN A 65 30.76 0.69 18.98
N MET A 66 30.64 -0.13 17.93
CA MET A 66 31.78 -0.86 17.32
C MET A 66 31.47 -1.21 15.86
N ASP A 67 32.48 -1.72 15.14
CA ASP A 67 32.34 -2.17 13.76
C ASP A 67 31.29 -3.29 13.62
N VAL A 68 30.41 -3.18 12.65
CA VAL A 68 29.27 -4.09 12.46
C VAL A 68 29.31 -4.81 11.12
N SER A 69 28.60 -5.94 11.09
CA SER A 69 28.29 -6.72 9.89
C SER A 69 26.80 -7.05 9.86
N ILE A 70 26.24 -7.18 8.66
CA ILE A 70 24.87 -7.64 8.45
C ILE A 70 24.88 -9.16 8.30
N ALA A 71 24.04 -9.87 9.04
CA ALA A 71 23.90 -11.33 8.91
C ALA A 71 23.39 -11.71 7.51
N ALA A 72 23.90 -12.80 6.92
CA ALA A 72 23.58 -13.19 5.54
C ALA A 72 22.07 -13.33 5.24
N ASN A 73 21.28 -13.73 6.24
CA ASN A 73 19.83 -13.90 6.13
C ASN A 73 19.06 -12.88 6.98
N ALA A 74 19.63 -11.68 7.21
CA ALA A 74 18.97 -10.63 7.96
C ALA A 74 17.63 -10.27 7.31
N ASP A 75 16.54 -10.36 8.10
CA ASP A 75 15.18 -10.00 7.67
C ASP A 75 14.85 -8.58 8.15
N ILE A 76 15.58 -7.60 7.59
CA ILE A 76 15.33 -6.19 7.83
C ILE A 76 14.17 -5.77 6.93
N ALA A 77 13.08 -5.25 7.50
CA ALA A 77 11.88 -4.96 6.76
C ALA A 77 11.27 -3.59 7.13
N LEU A 78 10.78 -2.86 6.12
CA LEU A 78 9.97 -1.66 6.24
C LEU A 78 8.53 -1.99 5.85
N ASN A 79 7.57 -1.81 6.76
CA ASN A 79 6.18 -2.20 6.57
C ASN A 79 6.00 -3.64 6.03
N GLY A 80 6.85 -4.55 6.48
CA GLY A 80 6.85 -5.95 6.04
C GLY A 80 7.61 -6.24 4.74
N SER A 81 8.01 -5.23 3.98
CA SER A 81 8.84 -5.41 2.77
C SER A 81 10.31 -5.46 3.13
N ARG A 82 11.00 -6.52 2.70
CA ARG A 82 12.42 -6.73 2.99
C ARG A 82 13.28 -5.67 2.31
N LEU A 83 14.24 -5.12 3.09
CA LEU A 83 15.23 -4.16 2.61
C LEU A 83 16.62 -4.76 2.60
N THR A 84 17.46 -4.26 1.69
CA THR A 84 18.88 -4.60 1.65
C THR A 84 19.66 -3.51 2.40
N ALA A 85 20.21 -3.86 3.55
CA ALA A 85 21.08 -2.99 4.32
C ALA A 85 22.55 -3.22 3.97
N LYS A 86 23.39 -2.20 4.19
CA LYS A 86 24.85 -2.28 4.05
C LYS A 86 25.51 -1.87 5.38
N SER A 87 26.64 -2.50 5.72
CA SER A 87 27.45 -2.09 6.87
C SER A 87 28.74 -1.41 6.42
N ASN A 88 29.11 -0.34 7.11
CA ASN A 88 30.32 0.44 6.87
C ASN A 88 30.90 0.89 8.22
N GLY A 89 31.98 0.23 8.69
CA GLY A 89 32.54 0.48 10.02
C GLY A 89 31.45 0.27 11.09
N HIS A 90 31.24 1.28 11.92
CA HIS A 90 30.21 1.33 12.97
C HIS A 90 28.79 1.52 12.45
N SER A 91 28.59 1.74 11.16
CA SER A 91 27.31 2.16 10.62
C SER A 91 26.59 1.07 9.83
N VAL A 92 25.27 1.07 9.92
CA VAL A 92 24.35 0.34 9.04
C VAL A 92 23.55 1.36 8.23
N GLU A 93 23.65 1.25 6.91
CA GLU A 93 22.94 2.09 5.95
C GLU A 93 21.77 1.29 5.33
N ILE A 94 20.56 1.80 5.47
CA ILE A 94 19.34 1.19 4.96
C ILE A 94 18.72 2.14 3.94
N PRO A 95 18.77 1.83 2.63
CA PRO A 95 18.13 2.64 1.62
C PRO A 95 16.60 2.66 1.83
N LEU A 96 16.01 3.83 1.70
CA LEU A 96 14.56 4.04 1.84
C LEU A 96 14.00 4.58 0.54
N THR A 97 12.82 4.08 0.18
CA THR A 97 11.97 4.67 -0.85
C THR A 97 10.64 4.98 -0.18
N LEU A 98 10.42 6.26 0.10
CA LEU A 98 9.30 6.73 0.89
C LEU A 98 8.30 7.47 0.00
N GLN A 99 7.02 7.39 0.39
CA GLN A 99 5.93 8.15 -0.21
C GLN A 99 5.51 9.26 0.76
N ASP A 100 5.07 10.39 0.26
CA ASP A 100 4.58 11.49 1.07
C ASP A 100 3.35 11.07 1.91
N GLY A 101 3.19 11.64 3.12
CA GLY A 101 2.06 11.44 4.02
C GLY A 101 1.78 10.00 4.41
N SER A 102 2.81 9.16 4.50
CA SER A 102 2.70 7.73 4.77
C SER A 102 3.30 7.37 6.12
N ASN A 103 2.78 6.32 6.76
CA ASN A 103 3.33 5.79 7.99
C ASN A 103 4.27 4.63 7.70
N TYR A 104 5.39 4.58 8.42
CA TYR A 104 6.42 3.55 8.26
C TYR A 104 6.77 2.92 9.58
N THR A 105 6.97 1.60 9.55
CA THR A 105 7.54 0.82 10.65
C THR A 105 8.67 -0.05 10.12
N LEU A 106 9.90 0.31 10.50
CA LEU A 106 11.08 -0.51 10.25
C LEU A 106 11.24 -1.54 11.37
N ARG A 107 11.56 -2.77 11.01
CA ARG A 107 11.89 -3.85 11.93
C ARG A 107 13.25 -4.44 11.59
N ILE A 108 14.13 -4.53 12.60
CA ILE A 108 15.40 -5.20 12.52
C ILE A 108 15.39 -6.31 13.59
N PRO A 109 15.35 -7.59 13.21
CA PRO A 109 15.33 -8.69 14.17
C PRO A 109 16.61 -8.76 15.01
N LYS A 110 16.50 -9.33 16.20
CA LYS A 110 17.68 -9.64 17.05
C LYS A 110 18.71 -10.44 16.24
N GLY A 111 19.95 -9.96 16.22
CA GLY A 111 21.06 -10.63 15.53
C GLY A 111 21.08 -10.42 14.01
N ALA A 112 20.22 -9.59 13.44
CA ALA A 112 20.36 -9.13 12.06
C ALA A 112 21.64 -8.29 11.87
N VAL A 113 22.09 -7.62 12.93
CA VAL A 113 23.36 -6.89 13.02
C VAL A 113 24.23 -7.57 14.07
N THR A 114 25.49 -7.82 13.74
CA THR A 114 26.49 -8.46 14.62
C THR A 114 27.75 -7.62 14.66
N ALA A 115 28.54 -7.75 15.72
CA ALA A 115 29.89 -7.16 15.71
C ALA A 115 30.74 -7.82 14.63
N ARG A 116 31.52 -7.02 13.90
CA ARG A 116 32.40 -7.54 12.85
C ARG A 116 33.54 -8.42 13.41
N SER A 117 34.02 -8.09 14.59
CA SER A 117 35.11 -8.83 15.29
C SER A 117 34.63 -10.15 15.92
N ASP A 118 33.32 -10.23 16.27
CA ASP A 118 32.73 -11.41 16.92
C ASP A 118 31.25 -11.54 16.55
N ALA A 119 30.91 -12.45 15.64
CA ALA A 119 29.55 -12.69 15.17
C ALA A 119 28.61 -13.27 16.26
N SER A 120 29.14 -13.75 17.39
CA SER A 120 28.32 -14.16 18.54
C SER A 120 27.73 -12.95 19.29
N MET A 121 28.33 -11.77 19.14
CA MET A 121 27.89 -10.51 19.71
C MET A 121 26.82 -9.88 18.82
N LYS A 122 25.60 -10.07 19.22
CA LYS A 122 24.38 -9.74 18.43
C LYS A 122 23.71 -8.48 18.96
N ALA A 123 23.35 -7.56 18.06
CA ALA A 123 22.51 -6.43 18.44
C ALA A 123 21.10 -6.91 18.84
N PRO A 124 20.47 -6.23 19.82
CA PRO A 124 19.06 -6.43 20.14
C PRO A 124 18.15 -6.22 18.95
N ALA A 125 16.90 -6.70 19.03
CA ALA A 125 15.88 -6.32 18.05
C ALA A 125 15.62 -4.80 18.14
N PHE A 126 15.40 -4.17 16.99
CA PHE A 126 15.14 -2.75 16.88
C PHE A 126 13.89 -2.50 16.04
N THR A 127 13.02 -1.59 16.51
CA THR A 127 11.84 -1.16 15.78
C THR A 127 11.80 0.37 15.78
N LEU A 128 11.55 0.96 14.63
CA LEU A 128 11.46 2.39 14.42
C LEU A 128 10.18 2.70 13.67
N SER A 129 9.31 3.53 14.24
CA SER A 129 8.11 4.05 13.57
C SER A 129 8.28 5.53 13.28
N PHE A 130 7.94 5.94 12.07
CA PHE A 130 7.98 7.35 11.64
C PHE A 130 6.93 7.58 10.55
N LYS A 131 6.65 8.83 10.23
CA LYS A 131 5.76 9.20 9.14
C LYS A 131 6.44 10.18 8.21
N THR A 132 5.95 10.28 6.98
CA THR A 132 6.41 11.30 6.03
C THR A 132 5.45 12.48 5.99
N THR A 133 6.00 13.65 5.71
CA THR A 133 5.22 14.89 5.51
C THR A 133 4.26 14.71 4.34
N ALA A 134 3.01 15.09 4.53
CA ALA A 134 2.07 15.18 3.42
C ALA A 134 2.44 16.40 2.57
N LYS A 135 2.81 16.16 1.32
CA LYS A 135 3.01 17.27 0.37
C LYS A 135 1.65 17.79 -0.06
N GLU A 136 1.33 19.03 0.25
CA GLU A 136 0.14 19.67 -0.32
C GLU A 136 0.33 19.78 -1.83
N THR A 137 -0.26 18.85 -2.56
CA THR A 137 -0.41 18.99 -4.01
C THR A 137 -1.69 19.76 -4.26
N THR A 138 -1.59 21.03 -4.58
CA THR A 138 -2.71 21.73 -5.23
C THR A 138 -2.97 21.00 -6.56
N PRO A 139 -4.14 20.40 -6.77
CA PRO A 139 -4.40 19.66 -8.00
C PRO A 139 -4.39 20.62 -9.19
N SER A 140 -3.37 20.54 -10.03
CA SER A 140 -3.35 21.18 -11.35
C SER A 140 -4.10 20.28 -12.36
N GLY A 141 -5.35 19.94 -12.06
CA GLY A 141 -6.20 19.16 -12.96
C GLY A 141 -6.66 19.98 -14.16
N PRO A 142 -7.16 19.33 -15.22
CA PRO A 142 -7.74 20.00 -16.34
C PRO A 142 -8.91 20.89 -15.89
N SER A 143 -9.07 22.03 -16.51
CA SER A 143 -10.19 22.96 -16.26
C SER A 143 -11.52 22.42 -16.83
N ASN A 144 -11.87 21.18 -16.54
CA ASN A 144 -13.15 20.62 -16.87
C ASN A 144 -14.13 20.89 -15.71
N PRO A 145 -15.19 21.70 -15.89
CA PRO A 145 -16.08 22.07 -14.81
C PRO A 145 -16.87 20.89 -14.21
N ASN A 146 -16.86 19.74 -14.89
CA ASN A 146 -17.54 18.52 -14.43
C ASN A 146 -16.63 17.61 -13.60
N ILE A 147 -15.35 17.97 -13.41
CA ILE A 147 -14.42 17.18 -12.61
C ILE A 147 -14.12 17.93 -11.32
N SER A 148 -14.48 17.31 -10.20
CA SER A 148 -14.12 17.86 -8.90
C SER A 148 -12.60 17.88 -8.74
N PRO A 149 -11.99 18.98 -8.23
CA PRO A 149 -10.55 19.03 -7.92
C PRO A 149 -10.20 18.20 -6.68
N THR A 150 -11.18 17.78 -5.91
CA THR A 150 -11.01 17.00 -4.68
C THR A 150 -11.79 15.69 -4.76
N PRO A 151 -11.31 14.60 -4.17
CA PRO A 151 -12.07 13.38 -4.02
C PRO A 151 -13.28 13.60 -3.10
N LEU A 152 -14.11 12.58 -2.96
CA LEU A 152 -15.19 12.57 -1.96
C LEU A 152 -14.64 12.83 -0.56
N THR A 153 -15.52 13.31 0.32
CA THR A 153 -15.19 13.62 1.72
C THR A 153 -14.66 12.41 2.49
N ALA A 154 -14.00 12.66 3.61
CA ALA A 154 -13.43 11.64 4.50
C ALA A 154 -12.44 10.69 3.80
N THR A 155 -11.55 11.23 2.98
CA THR A 155 -10.50 10.45 2.32
C THR A 155 -9.15 10.57 3.03
N THR A 156 -8.36 9.48 3.00
CA THR A 156 -6.98 9.49 3.52
C THR A 156 -6.06 10.34 2.63
N GLU A 157 -4.92 10.75 3.15
CA GLU A 157 -3.92 11.46 2.35
C GLU A 157 -3.40 10.62 1.18
N SER A 158 -3.30 9.30 1.34
CA SER A 158 -2.94 8.39 0.23
C SER A 158 -4.01 8.39 -0.87
N ALA A 159 -5.31 8.41 -0.52
CA ALA A 159 -6.38 8.49 -1.50
C ALA A 159 -6.42 9.85 -2.21
N LYS A 160 -6.17 10.95 -1.48
CA LYS A 160 -6.06 12.28 -2.09
C LYS A 160 -4.90 12.33 -3.11
N ARG A 161 -3.73 11.77 -2.78
CA ARG A 161 -2.60 11.68 -3.72
C ARG A 161 -2.94 10.85 -4.95
N LEU A 162 -3.58 9.70 -4.77
CA LEU A 162 -4.01 8.85 -5.88
C LEU A 162 -4.98 9.59 -6.79
N TYR A 163 -5.95 10.30 -6.23
CA TYR A 163 -6.90 11.10 -6.99
C TYR A 163 -6.20 12.25 -7.75
N SER A 164 -5.30 12.98 -7.09
CA SER A 164 -4.52 14.04 -7.72
C SER A 164 -3.68 13.51 -8.89
N TYR A 165 -3.06 12.33 -8.73
CA TYR A 165 -2.34 11.68 -9.81
C TYR A 165 -3.25 11.40 -11.01
N PHE A 166 -4.47 10.91 -10.81
CA PHE A 166 -5.41 10.70 -11.89
C PHE A 166 -5.80 12.01 -12.59
N LEU A 167 -6.03 13.09 -11.84
CA LEU A 167 -6.27 14.42 -12.40
C LEU A 167 -5.11 14.91 -13.26
N GLU A 168 -3.87 14.71 -12.80
CA GLU A 168 -2.68 15.08 -13.57
C GLU A 168 -2.54 14.31 -14.89
N GLN A 169 -2.96 13.05 -14.92
CA GLN A 169 -2.89 12.21 -16.13
C GLN A 169 -4.10 12.39 -17.05
N TYR A 170 -5.21 12.93 -16.53
CA TYR A 170 -6.47 13.06 -17.29
C TYR A 170 -6.30 13.82 -18.59
N GLY A 171 -6.75 13.23 -19.69
CA GLY A 171 -6.62 13.79 -21.05
C GLY A 171 -5.18 13.83 -21.61
N LYS A 172 -4.17 13.33 -20.87
CA LYS A 172 -2.77 13.35 -21.28
C LYS A 172 -2.21 11.94 -21.53
N LYS A 173 -2.60 10.97 -20.72
CA LYS A 173 -2.05 9.59 -20.78
C LYS A 173 -3.13 8.57 -20.52
N THR A 174 -2.90 7.36 -21.03
CA THR A 174 -3.65 6.16 -20.67
C THR A 174 -2.83 5.37 -19.64
N ILE A 175 -3.47 5.01 -18.53
CA ILE A 175 -2.87 4.17 -17.49
C ILE A 175 -3.07 2.72 -17.90
N SER A 176 -1.97 2.01 -18.17
CA SER A 176 -2.03 0.58 -18.48
C SER A 176 -2.37 -0.24 -17.23
N SER A 177 -3.20 -1.25 -17.38
CA SER A 177 -3.60 -2.11 -16.27
C SER A 177 -3.60 -3.58 -16.68
N VAL A 178 -3.44 -4.46 -15.71
CA VAL A 178 -3.66 -5.90 -15.86
C VAL A 178 -4.50 -6.42 -14.71
N MET A 179 -5.34 -7.42 -15.00
CA MET A 179 -6.08 -8.15 -14.01
C MET A 179 -5.17 -9.21 -13.37
N ALA A 180 -5.07 -9.22 -12.05
CA ALA A 180 -4.53 -10.37 -11.33
C ALA A 180 -5.40 -11.59 -11.66
N ASN A 181 -4.81 -12.70 -12.04
CA ASN A 181 -5.51 -13.89 -12.54
C ASN A 181 -6.48 -14.47 -11.47
N VAL A 182 -7.62 -13.82 -11.25
CA VAL A 182 -8.65 -14.04 -10.20
C VAL A 182 -8.09 -14.37 -8.80
N ASN A 183 -6.80 -14.41 -8.69
CA ASN A 183 -6.06 -14.67 -7.47
C ASN A 183 -5.52 -13.36 -6.90
N TRP A 184 -5.18 -13.40 -5.65
CA TRP A 184 -4.56 -12.32 -4.89
C TRP A 184 -3.04 -12.37 -5.06
N ASN A 185 -2.53 -12.05 -6.30
CA ASN A 185 -1.11 -12.15 -6.67
C ASN A 185 -0.71 -11.14 -7.77
N ASN A 186 0.58 -11.13 -8.15
CA ASN A 186 1.16 -10.25 -9.16
C ASN A 186 1.61 -11.02 -10.44
N ASP A 187 1.24 -12.27 -10.59
CA ASP A 187 1.78 -13.19 -11.62
C ASP A 187 1.56 -12.68 -13.05
N CYS A 188 0.38 -12.10 -13.33
CA CYS A 188 0.09 -11.54 -14.65
C CYS A 188 0.94 -10.30 -14.96
N ALA A 189 1.17 -9.44 -13.97
CA ALA A 189 2.05 -8.29 -14.12
C ALA A 189 3.50 -8.72 -14.34
N GLU A 190 3.98 -9.73 -13.60
CA GLU A 190 5.30 -10.35 -13.80
C GLU A 190 5.45 -10.96 -15.18
N LYS A 191 4.41 -11.63 -15.69
CA LYS A 191 4.40 -12.20 -17.05
C LYS A 191 4.53 -11.10 -18.11
N ILE A 192 3.81 -9.99 -17.95
CA ILE A 192 3.92 -8.85 -18.85
C ILE A 192 5.35 -8.29 -18.82
N TYR A 193 5.92 -8.10 -17.64
CA TYR A 193 7.30 -7.64 -17.51
C TYR A 193 8.29 -8.56 -18.22
N LYS A 194 8.18 -9.87 -18.04
CA LYS A 194 9.05 -10.86 -18.71
C LYS A 194 8.96 -10.79 -20.24
N LEU A 195 7.78 -10.45 -20.78
CA LEU A 195 7.55 -10.38 -22.22
C LEU A 195 7.95 -9.03 -22.82
N THR A 196 7.86 -7.93 -22.07
CA THR A 196 7.97 -6.57 -22.62
C THR A 196 9.09 -5.74 -22.00
N GLY A 197 9.66 -6.16 -20.88
CA GLY A 197 10.60 -5.39 -20.07
C GLY A 197 9.96 -4.23 -19.31
N LYS A 198 8.61 -4.17 -19.26
CA LYS A 198 7.87 -3.09 -18.58
C LYS A 198 6.69 -3.67 -17.80
N TYR A 199 6.49 -3.16 -16.59
CA TYR A 199 5.27 -3.44 -15.83
C TYR A 199 4.08 -2.61 -16.33
N PRO A 200 2.84 -3.14 -16.23
CA PRO A 200 1.66 -2.29 -16.29
C PRO A 200 1.69 -1.29 -15.12
N ALA A 201 1.10 -0.12 -15.30
CA ALA A 201 1.07 0.88 -14.24
C ALA A 201 0.15 0.49 -13.07
N MET A 202 -0.87 -0.32 -13.33
CA MET A 202 -1.88 -0.72 -12.37
C MET A 202 -2.08 -2.23 -12.37
N ASN A 203 -2.17 -2.85 -11.19
CA ASN A 203 -2.64 -4.21 -11.01
C ASN A 203 -4.04 -4.19 -10.38
N CYS A 204 -4.95 -4.99 -10.94
CA CYS A 204 -6.32 -5.09 -10.47
C CYS A 204 -6.52 -6.42 -9.74
N TYR A 205 -6.98 -6.37 -8.50
CA TYR A 205 -7.26 -7.52 -7.65
C TYR A 205 -8.76 -7.68 -7.46
N ASP A 206 -9.21 -8.93 -7.29
CA ASP A 206 -10.63 -9.24 -7.18
C ASP A 206 -10.93 -10.04 -5.90
N PHE A 207 -11.91 -9.58 -5.14
CA PHE A 207 -12.41 -10.27 -3.96
C PHE A 207 -13.37 -11.44 -4.27
N ILE A 208 -13.40 -11.92 -5.50
CA ILE A 208 -14.32 -12.98 -5.96
C ILE A 208 -14.37 -14.20 -5.03
N HIS A 209 -13.26 -14.57 -4.42
CA HIS A 209 -13.17 -15.75 -3.54
C HIS A 209 -13.25 -15.44 -2.05
N ILE A 210 -13.61 -14.20 -1.65
CA ILE A 210 -13.61 -13.79 -0.24
C ILE A 210 -14.57 -14.66 0.62
N CYS A 211 -15.66 -15.14 0.04
CA CYS A 211 -16.64 -15.97 0.74
C CYS A 211 -16.07 -17.32 1.19
N SER A 212 -15.07 -17.85 0.46
CA SER A 212 -14.40 -19.13 0.72
C SER A 212 -12.91 -18.98 1.07
N SER A 213 -12.42 -17.77 1.24
CA SER A 213 -11.05 -17.50 1.64
C SER A 213 -10.80 -17.88 3.10
N ALA A 214 -9.64 -18.49 3.34
CA ALA A 214 -9.16 -18.78 4.69
C ALA A 214 -7.62 -18.69 4.71
N PRO A 215 -7.00 -18.46 5.89
CA PRO A 215 -5.54 -18.36 6.02
C PRO A 215 -4.77 -19.55 5.45
N ASP A 216 -5.33 -20.74 5.59
CA ASP A 216 -4.69 -22.00 5.15
C ASP A 216 -5.23 -22.51 3.80
N SER A 217 -6.04 -21.69 3.09
CA SER A 217 -6.57 -22.05 1.77
C SER A 217 -5.65 -21.59 0.64
N TRP A 218 -5.95 -22.02 -0.58
CA TRP A 218 -5.22 -21.65 -1.80
C TRP A 218 -5.21 -20.13 -2.08
N ILE A 219 -6.14 -19.38 -1.49
CA ILE A 219 -6.19 -17.92 -1.51
C ILE A 219 -6.42 -17.40 -0.10
N ASN A 220 -5.59 -16.45 0.32
CA ASN A 220 -5.64 -15.80 1.62
C ASN A 220 -5.61 -14.29 1.45
N TYR A 221 -6.78 -13.64 1.49
CA TYR A 221 -6.88 -12.18 1.41
C TYR A 221 -6.37 -11.45 2.67
N GLU A 222 -6.28 -12.17 3.82
CA GLU A 222 -5.68 -11.63 5.04
C GLU A 222 -4.19 -11.31 4.86
N ASN A 223 -3.52 -12.00 3.94
CA ASN A 223 -2.18 -11.67 3.50
C ASN A 223 -2.21 -10.57 2.47
N THR A 224 -2.05 -9.32 2.90
CA THR A 224 -2.05 -8.14 2.02
C THR A 224 -0.73 -7.94 1.25
N LYS A 225 0.26 -8.80 1.48
CA LYS A 225 1.60 -8.68 0.87
C LYS A 225 1.60 -8.51 -0.66
N PRO A 226 0.82 -9.23 -1.46
CA PRO A 226 0.80 -9.01 -2.91
C PRO A 226 0.45 -7.57 -3.31
N VAL A 227 -0.49 -6.95 -2.60
CA VAL A 227 -0.92 -5.56 -2.85
C VAL A 227 0.12 -4.57 -2.32
N THR A 228 0.63 -4.81 -1.10
CA THR A 228 1.63 -3.92 -0.48
C THR A 228 2.93 -3.92 -1.26
N ASP A 229 3.43 -5.08 -1.68
CA ASP A 229 4.65 -5.18 -2.49
C ASP A 229 4.49 -4.43 -3.82
N TRP A 230 3.32 -4.56 -4.48
CA TRP A 230 3.02 -3.87 -5.73
C TRP A 230 3.07 -2.34 -5.57
N VAL A 231 2.41 -1.82 -4.53
CA VAL A 231 2.39 -0.37 -4.26
C VAL A 231 3.77 0.15 -3.89
N TYR A 232 4.52 -0.59 -3.06
CA TYR A 232 5.87 -0.17 -2.65
C TYR A 232 6.88 -0.24 -3.80
N ALA A 233 6.61 -1.03 -4.84
CA ALA A 233 7.34 -0.98 -6.10
C ALA A 233 6.91 0.18 -7.02
N GLY A 234 5.96 1.02 -6.62
CA GLY A 234 5.48 2.18 -7.37
C GLY A 234 4.25 1.92 -8.23
N GLY A 235 3.60 0.77 -8.09
CA GLY A 235 2.41 0.39 -8.83
C GLY A 235 1.11 0.99 -8.26
N LEU A 236 0.13 1.19 -9.11
CA LEU A 236 -1.22 1.59 -8.74
C LEU A 236 -2.09 0.34 -8.50
N VAL A 237 -3.12 0.50 -7.67
CA VAL A 237 -4.02 -0.60 -7.30
C VAL A 237 -5.44 -0.28 -7.72
N GLN A 238 -6.08 -1.23 -8.38
CA GLN A 238 -7.54 -1.32 -8.46
C GLN A 238 -8.00 -2.55 -7.68
N LEU A 239 -9.03 -2.38 -6.88
CA LEU A 239 -9.76 -3.44 -6.21
C LEU A 239 -11.15 -3.54 -6.80
N MET A 240 -11.60 -4.75 -7.07
CA MET A 240 -12.95 -5.02 -7.55
C MET A 240 -13.54 -6.24 -6.85
N TRP A 241 -14.81 -6.50 -7.08
CA TRP A 241 -15.46 -7.61 -6.44
C TRP A 241 -16.55 -8.24 -7.33
N HIS A 242 -16.26 -9.44 -7.85
CA HIS A 242 -17.32 -10.34 -8.30
C HIS A 242 -17.98 -10.94 -7.04
N PHE A 243 -19.01 -10.28 -6.56
CA PHE A 243 -19.64 -10.58 -5.28
C PHE A 243 -20.41 -11.90 -5.35
N ASN A 244 -19.78 -12.98 -4.97
CA ASN A 244 -20.40 -14.31 -4.84
C ASN A 244 -21.41 -14.34 -3.70
N VAL A 245 -22.58 -14.90 -4.00
CA VAL A 245 -23.66 -15.14 -3.02
C VAL A 245 -24.11 -16.61 -3.06
N PRO A 246 -24.66 -17.17 -1.97
CA PRO A 246 -25.26 -18.49 -2.02
C PRO A 246 -26.43 -18.51 -2.99
N LYS A 247 -26.53 -19.54 -3.83
CA LYS A 247 -27.62 -19.67 -4.80
C LYS A 247 -29.00 -19.78 -4.14
N SER A 248 -29.04 -20.25 -2.89
CA SER A 248 -30.25 -20.29 -2.04
C SER A 248 -29.83 -20.27 -0.57
N GLU A 249 -30.78 -20.07 0.33
CA GLU A 249 -30.54 -20.09 1.77
C GLU A 249 -29.85 -21.39 2.22
N GLY A 250 -28.74 -21.24 2.92
CA GLY A 250 -27.93 -22.36 3.43
C GLY A 250 -27.10 -23.11 2.39
N SER A 251 -27.13 -22.68 1.10
CA SER A 251 -26.32 -23.30 0.06
C SER A 251 -24.84 -22.96 0.20
N THR A 252 -23.97 -23.95 -0.07
CA THR A 252 -22.52 -23.77 -0.25
C THR A 252 -22.11 -23.62 -1.72
N ASP A 253 -23.09 -23.62 -2.64
CA ASP A 253 -22.87 -23.32 -4.04
C ASP A 253 -23.04 -21.80 -4.24
N TYR A 254 -21.98 -21.14 -4.61
CA TYR A 254 -21.90 -19.69 -4.73
C TYR A 254 -21.87 -19.25 -6.19
N ALA A 255 -22.50 -18.14 -6.50
CA ALA A 255 -22.46 -17.53 -7.81
C ALA A 255 -22.60 -15.99 -7.72
N PHE A 256 -21.99 -15.29 -8.65
CA PHE A 256 -22.25 -13.89 -8.92
C PHE A 256 -23.18 -13.71 -10.12
N TYR A 257 -23.39 -14.75 -10.93
CA TYR A 257 -24.36 -14.76 -12.03
C TYR A 257 -25.79 -14.95 -11.51
N THR A 258 -26.75 -14.57 -12.36
CA THR A 258 -28.19 -14.72 -12.08
C THR A 258 -28.72 -16.12 -12.34
N GLU A 259 -28.08 -16.90 -13.22
CA GLU A 259 -28.55 -18.22 -13.59
C GLU A 259 -28.51 -19.19 -12.40
N GLY A 260 -29.67 -19.77 -12.09
CA GLY A 260 -29.82 -20.70 -10.96
C GLY A 260 -29.62 -20.06 -9.58
N ASN A 261 -29.66 -18.73 -9.48
CA ASN A 261 -29.41 -17.96 -8.27
C ASN A 261 -30.72 -17.30 -7.77
N ASN A 262 -31.12 -17.63 -6.56
CA ASN A 262 -32.34 -17.12 -5.92
C ASN A 262 -32.09 -15.89 -5.03
N PHE A 263 -30.85 -15.46 -4.89
CA PHE A 263 -30.49 -14.28 -4.10
C PHE A 263 -31.13 -13.02 -4.69
N LYS A 264 -31.78 -12.23 -3.85
CA LYS A 264 -32.49 -11.01 -4.30
C LYS A 264 -31.83 -9.76 -3.74
N PRO A 265 -31.43 -8.81 -4.63
CA PRO A 265 -30.83 -7.53 -4.23
C PRO A 265 -31.69 -6.75 -3.22
N SER A 266 -33.00 -6.66 -3.43
CA SER A 266 -33.90 -5.95 -2.51
C SER A 266 -33.94 -6.57 -1.12
N ARG A 267 -33.79 -7.89 -1.01
CA ARG A 267 -33.75 -8.61 0.26
C ARG A 267 -32.39 -8.42 0.95
N ALA A 268 -31.31 -8.25 0.20
CA ALA A 268 -30.01 -7.85 0.78
C ALA A 268 -30.10 -6.49 1.50
N LEU A 269 -31.07 -5.64 1.13
CA LEU A 269 -31.34 -4.34 1.74
C LEU A 269 -32.46 -4.41 2.82
N THR A 270 -32.96 -5.60 3.15
CA THR A 270 -34.08 -5.78 4.06
C THR A 270 -33.61 -6.52 5.31
N ASP A 271 -33.66 -5.87 6.46
CA ASP A 271 -33.27 -6.44 7.75
C ASP A 271 -33.99 -7.78 8.04
N GLY A 272 -33.26 -8.70 8.65
CA GLY A 272 -33.81 -10.00 9.07
C GLY A 272 -33.86 -11.06 7.98
N THR A 273 -33.49 -10.75 6.75
CA THR A 273 -33.37 -11.74 5.68
C THR A 273 -32.01 -12.41 5.68
N TRP A 274 -31.91 -13.63 5.15
CA TRP A 274 -30.62 -14.30 5.02
C TRP A 274 -29.70 -13.62 4.00
N GLU A 275 -30.28 -12.98 2.97
CA GLU A 275 -29.55 -12.20 1.99
C GLU A 275 -28.91 -10.96 2.62
N HIS A 276 -29.62 -10.27 3.49
CA HIS A 276 -29.10 -9.13 4.25
C HIS A 276 -27.93 -9.57 5.14
N LYS A 277 -28.11 -10.64 5.89
CA LYS A 277 -27.03 -11.18 6.72
C LYS A 277 -25.80 -11.52 5.89
N TRP A 278 -25.97 -12.24 4.78
CA TRP A 278 -24.85 -12.59 3.89
C TRP A 278 -24.15 -11.34 3.35
N PHE A 279 -24.92 -10.38 2.87
CA PHE A 279 -24.41 -9.15 2.28
C PHE A 279 -23.47 -8.40 3.23
N TYR A 280 -23.91 -8.18 4.46
CA TYR A 280 -23.14 -7.48 5.47
C TYR A 280 -22.00 -8.31 6.05
N ASP A 281 -22.18 -9.60 6.27
CA ASP A 281 -21.10 -10.50 6.71
C ASP A 281 -19.92 -10.53 5.71
N GLN A 282 -20.20 -10.51 4.41
CA GLN A 282 -19.14 -10.48 3.41
C GLN A 282 -18.48 -9.10 3.29
N MET A 283 -19.26 -8.03 3.44
CA MET A 283 -18.70 -6.68 3.49
C MET A 283 -17.76 -6.50 4.69
N ASP A 284 -18.07 -7.05 5.85
CA ASP A 284 -17.19 -7.01 7.03
C ASP A 284 -15.82 -7.68 6.74
N LYS A 285 -15.81 -8.79 6.02
CA LYS A 285 -14.53 -9.42 5.61
C LYS A 285 -13.69 -8.50 4.73
N VAL A 286 -14.32 -7.88 3.73
CA VAL A 286 -13.63 -6.94 2.82
C VAL A 286 -13.18 -5.70 3.57
N VAL A 287 -14.01 -5.13 4.43
CA VAL A 287 -13.68 -3.96 5.27
C VAL A 287 -12.43 -4.22 6.10
N ASN A 288 -12.31 -5.39 6.74
CA ASN A 288 -11.13 -5.73 7.54
C ASN A 288 -9.84 -5.71 6.71
N ILE A 289 -9.89 -6.17 5.46
CA ILE A 289 -8.72 -6.14 4.57
C ILE A 289 -8.42 -4.72 4.09
N LEU A 290 -9.46 -3.96 3.74
CA LEU A 290 -9.32 -2.57 3.31
C LEU A 290 -8.73 -1.69 4.42
N LEU A 291 -9.12 -1.90 5.68
CA LEU A 291 -8.54 -1.20 6.84
C LEU A 291 -7.07 -1.57 7.04
N LYS A 292 -6.66 -2.82 6.85
CA LYS A 292 -5.23 -3.20 6.86
C LYS A 292 -4.43 -2.48 5.77
N LEU A 293 -5.00 -2.38 4.55
CA LEU A 293 -4.38 -1.62 3.47
C LEU A 293 -4.31 -0.11 3.80
N GLN A 294 -5.36 0.41 4.43
CA GLN A 294 -5.39 1.81 4.89
C GLN A 294 -4.33 2.11 5.94
N GLU A 295 -4.16 1.22 6.94
CA GLU A 295 -3.10 1.31 7.95
C GLU A 295 -1.70 1.27 7.32
N ALA A 296 -1.54 0.51 6.24
CA ALA A 296 -0.31 0.48 5.44
C ALA A 296 -0.13 1.71 4.53
N GLY A 297 -1.03 2.71 4.60
CA GLY A 297 -0.96 3.92 3.77
C GLY A 297 -1.33 3.71 2.29
N ILE A 298 -1.98 2.60 1.96
CA ILE A 298 -2.34 2.23 0.59
C ILE A 298 -3.73 2.72 0.25
N ALA A 299 -3.84 3.41 -0.89
CA ALA A 299 -5.09 3.77 -1.52
C ALA A 299 -5.31 2.96 -2.80
N ALA A 300 -6.56 2.72 -3.15
CA ALA A 300 -6.94 2.00 -4.35
C ALA A 300 -8.17 2.63 -5.03
N THR A 301 -8.35 2.37 -6.32
CA THR A 301 -9.66 2.49 -6.91
C THR A 301 -10.52 1.31 -6.50
N TRP A 302 -11.78 1.54 -6.20
CA TRP A 302 -12.76 0.53 -5.79
C TRP A 302 -13.88 0.45 -6.81
N ARG A 303 -14.04 -0.70 -7.46
CA ARG A 303 -15.00 -0.93 -8.55
C ARG A 303 -15.96 -2.07 -8.18
N PRO A 304 -16.94 -1.81 -7.29
CA PRO A 304 -17.96 -2.80 -6.93
C PRO A 304 -19.05 -2.86 -7.97
N PHE A 305 -19.83 -3.93 -7.96
CA PHE A 305 -21.11 -4.06 -8.70
C PHE A 305 -21.02 -3.63 -10.16
N HIS A 306 -19.90 -3.91 -10.80
CA HIS A 306 -19.68 -3.53 -12.20
C HIS A 306 -20.67 -4.23 -13.15
N GLU A 307 -20.90 -3.63 -14.30
CA GLU A 307 -21.72 -4.20 -15.38
C GLU A 307 -23.16 -4.56 -14.96
N ALA A 308 -23.74 -3.76 -14.07
CA ALA A 308 -25.10 -4.01 -13.54
C ALA A 308 -26.18 -4.07 -14.62
N ALA A 309 -26.02 -3.26 -15.69
CA ALA A 309 -26.94 -3.21 -16.81
C ALA A 309 -26.67 -4.29 -17.89
N GLY A 310 -25.68 -5.18 -17.68
CA GLY A 310 -25.37 -6.23 -18.63
C GLY A 310 -26.63 -7.02 -19.01
N ASN A 311 -26.80 -7.41 -20.26
CA ASN A 311 -27.99 -8.01 -20.86
C ASN A 311 -29.29 -7.20 -20.76
N ALA A 312 -29.53 -6.48 -19.63
CA ALA A 312 -30.73 -5.67 -19.44
C ALA A 312 -30.86 -4.55 -20.47
N THR A 313 -29.75 -4.18 -21.10
CA THR A 313 -29.71 -3.14 -22.14
C THR A 313 -30.11 -3.63 -23.53
N TYR A 314 -30.31 -4.95 -23.70
CA TYR A 314 -30.57 -5.57 -25.01
C TYR A 314 -32.05 -5.85 -25.19
N LYS A 315 -32.80 -4.88 -25.70
CA LYS A 315 -34.29 -4.94 -25.80
C LYS A 315 -34.87 -5.96 -26.78
N GLN A 316 -34.10 -6.45 -27.75
CA GLN A 316 -34.64 -7.25 -28.86
C GLN A 316 -34.46 -8.76 -28.77
N GLN A 317 -33.71 -9.23 -27.79
CA GLN A 317 -33.55 -10.66 -27.60
C GLN A 317 -34.26 -11.07 -26.32
N ALA A 318 -35.41 -11.70 -26.44
CA ALA A 318 -36.27 -12.11 -25.33
C ALA A 318 -35.57 -12.98 -24.28
N ALA A 319 -34.46 -13.65 -24.64
CA ALA A 319 -33.63 -14.44 -23.73
C ALA A 319 -32.69 -13.59 -22.87
N TRP A 320 -32.52 -12.29 -23.16
CA TRP A 320 -31.52 -11.41 -22.53
C TRP A 320 -32.20 -10.19 -21.89
N THR A 321 -33.31 -10.42 -21.23
CA THR A 321 -34.08 -9.38 -20.57
C THR A 321 -33.63 -9.09 -19.14
N THR A 322 -32.72 -9.90 -18.59
CA THR A 322 -32.25 -9.78 -17.21
C THR A 322 -30.75 -9.49 -17.18
N SER A 323 -30.30 -8.77 -16.16
CA SER A 323 -28.87 -8.62 -15.90
C SER A 323 -28.19 -9.97 -15.75
N TRP A 324 -26.95 -10.12 -16.22
CA TRP A 324 -26.17 -11.33 -16.00
C TRP A 324 -25.61 -11.48 -14.58
N PHE A 325 -25.57 -10.37 -13.80
CA PHE A 325 -25.15 -10.37 -12.41
C PHE A 325 -26.33 -10.14 -11.46
N TRP A 326 -26.31 -10.81 -10.29
CA TRP A 326 -27.41 -10.74 -9.34
C TRP A 326 -27.73 -9.31 -8.90
N TRP A 327 -26.73 -8.43 -8.78
CA TRP A 327 -26.91 -7.06 -8.30
C TRP A 327 -27.69 -6.15 -9.27
N GLY A 328 -27.83 -6.55 -10.52
CA GLY A 328 -28.61 -5.82 -11.52
C GLY A 328 -30.01 -6.39 -11.83
N ILE A 329 -30.36 -7.57 -11.28
CA ILE A 329 -31.56 -8.33 -11.72
C ILE A 329 -32.88 -7.63 -11.38
N GLU A 330 -32.93 -6.79 -10.36
CA GLU A 330 -34.14 -6.05 -9.95
C GLU A 330 -34.13 -4.60 -10.45
N GLY A 331 -33.27 -4.26 -11.39
CA GLY A 331 -33.24 -2.98 -12.08
C GLY A 331 -32.45 -1.89 -11.37
N ALA A 332 -32.37 -0.74 -12.03
CA ALA A 332 -31.49 0.38 -11.69
C ALA A 332 -31.71 0.94 -10.27
N GLU A 333 -32.97 1.10 -9.86
CA GLU A 333 -33.27 1.70 -8.55
C GLU A 333 -32.81 0.83 -7.39
N VAL A 334 -32.96 -0.50 -7.49
CA VAL A 334 -32.44 -1.42 -6.46
C VAL A 334 -30.93 -1.47 -6.50
N TYR A 335 -30.33 -1.47 -7.68
CA TYR A 335 -28.88 -1.42 -7.86
C TYR A 335 -28.26 -0.16 -7.21
N LYS A 336 -28.82 1.02 -7.47
CA LYS A 336 -28.35 2.28 -6.84
C LYS A 336 -28.40 2.20 -5.32
N ARG A 337 -29.47 1.61 -4.77
CA ARG A 337 -29.60 1.42 -3.31
C ARG A 337 -28.56 0.46 -2.76
N LEU A 338 -28.22 -0.63 -3.47
CA LEU A 338 -27.12 -1.53 -3.08
C LEU A 338 -25.79 -0.80 -3.05
N TRP A 339 -25.54 -0.01 -4.09
CA TRP A 339 -24.31 0.76 -4.20
C TRP A 339 -24.17 1.76 -3.04
N HIS A 340 -25.24 2.52 -2.74
CA HIS A 340 -25.28 3.42 -1.59
C HIS A 340 -25.10 2.66 -0.26
N ALA A 341 -25.78 1.53 -0.08
CA ALA A 341 -25.66 0.73 1.13
C ALA A 341 -24.21 0.29 1.38
N MET A 342 -23.49 -0.18 0.35
CA MET A 342 -22.08 -0.53 0.47
C MET A 342 -21.22 0.70 0.78
N TYR A 343 -21.43 1.81 0.06
CA TYR A 343 -20.70 3.05 0.27
C TYR A 343 -20.85 3.54 1.72
N ASP A 344 -22.08 3.70 2.19
CA ASP A 344 -22.39 4.19 3.52
C ASP A 344 -21.82 3.26 4.62
N TYR A 345 -21.94 1.95 4.40
CA TYR A 345 -21.39 0.97 5.32
C TYR A 345 -19.88 1.05 5.43
N PHE A 346 -19.16 1.18 4.31
CA PHE A 346 -17.72 1.33 4.32
C PHE A 346 -17.29 2.65 4.98
N GLN A 347 -18.01 3.75 4.74
CA GLN A 347 -17.76 5.02 5.43
C GLN A 347 -17.97 4.88 6.95
N GLN A 348 -19.06 4.25 7.37
CA GLN A 348 -19.36 4.00 8.79
C GLN A 348 -18.28 3.14 9.46
N LYS A 349 -17.71 2.19 8.75
CA LYS A 349 -16.61 1.33 9.24
C LYS A 349 -15.24 1.99 9.19
N GLY A 350 -15.13 3.22 8.71
CA GLY A 350 -13.87 4.00 8.66
C GLY A 350 -12.97 3.68 7.49
N VAL A 351 -13.49 3.08 6.41
CA VAL A 351 -12.74 2.84 5.17
C VAL A 351 -12.73 4.12 4.33
N HIS A 352 -11.59 4.82 4.31
CA HIS A 352 -11.42 6.12 3.67
C HIS A 352 -10.28 6.18 2.66
N ASN A 353 -9.73 5.04 2.28
CA ASN A 353 -8.60 4.92 1.35
C ASN A 353 -9.00 4.56 -0.08
N LEU A 354 -10.28 4.73 -0.46
CA LEU A 354 -10.80 4.29 -1.73
C LEU A 354 -11.21 5.46 -2.63
N ILE A 355 -10.89 5.34 -3.92
CA ILE A 355 -11.49 6.12 -5.01
C ILE A 355 -12.58 5.25 -5.64
N TRP A 356 -13.82 5.60 -5.42
CA TRP A 356 -14.98 4.84 -5.87
C TRP A 356 -15.21 4.99 -7.37
N VAL A 357 -15.41 3.86 -8.05
CA VAL A 357 -15.60 3.79 -9.50
C VAL A 357 -16.98 3.23 -9.80
N TRP A 358 -17.88 4.11 -10.24
CA TRP A 358 -19.16 3.70 -10.80
C TRP A 358 -18.96 3.19 -12.22
N THR A 359 -19.45 1.99 -12.54
CA THR A 359 -19.31 1.40 -13.86
C THR A 359 -20.69 1.11 -14.43
N THR A 360 -21.03 1.81 -15.48
CA THR A 360 -22.22 1.54 -16.28
C THR A 360 -21.83 0.99 -17.64
N GLN A 361 -22.80 0.48 -18.39
CA GLN A 361 -22.62 0.02 -19.75
C GLN A 361 -23.42 0.90 -20.68
N ASN A 362 -22.73 1.57 -21.60
CA ASN A 362 -23.32 2.40 -22.62
C ASN A 362 -23.12 1.76 -24.00
N TYR A 363 -24.21 1.36 -24.64
CA TYR A 363 -24.21 0.88 -26.01
C TYR A 363 -24.68 1.99 -26.95
N ASN A 364 -23.84 3.00 -27.14
CA ASN A 364 -24.07 4.04 -28.11
C ASN A 364 -23.93 3.52 -29.53
N GLY A 365 -24.90 3.59 -30.30
CA GLY A 365 -24.70 3.66 -31.74
C GLY A 365 -25.31 2.63 -32.61
N ASN A 366 -26.17 1.77 -32.15
CA ASN A 366 -27.11 1.10 -33.05
C ASN A 366 -28.46 0.99 -32.41
N SER A 367 -29.47 1.31 -33.17
CA SER A 367 -30.88 1.45 -32.85
C SER A 367 -31.53 0.33 -32.04
N ASN A 368 -30.80 -0.67 -31.66
CA ASN A 368 -31.29 -1.87 -31.00
C ASN A 368 -30.92 -1.98 -29.53
N HIS A 369 -30.07 -1.07 -29.02
CA HIS A 369 -29.67 -1.01 -27.62
C HIS A 369 -30.29 0.26 -27.00
N TYR A 370 -30.87 0.15 -25.85
CA TYR A 370 -31.27 1.37 -25.17
C TYR A 370 -30.12 1.88 -24.29
N ASN A 371 -30.17 3.19 -24.06
CA ASN A 371 -29.12 3.86 -23.29
C ASN A 371 -29.26 3.51 -21.80
N ALA A 372 -28.46 2.60 -21.33
CA ALA A 372 -28.45 2.20 -19.94
C ALA A 372 -27.98 3.31 -18.99
N ASP A 373 -27.22 4.28 -19.48
CA ASP A 373 -26.70 5.38 -18.64
C ASP A 373 -27.81 6.28 -18.12
N ALA A 374 -28.97 6.37 -18.83
CA ALA A 374 -30.09 7.15 -18.37
C ALA A 374 -30.80 6.52 -17.16
N ASP A 375 -30.72 5.20 -17.02
CA ASP A 375 -31.42 4.44 -16.00
C ASP A 375 -30.49 3.99 -14.87
N TRP A 376 -29.22 3.73 -15.17
CA TRP A 376 -28.20 3.16 -14.28
C TRP A 376 -27.10 4.20 -13.98
#